data_fa1353342d20458c020ac24a15667263
#
_entry.id   fa1353342d20458c020ac24a15667263
#
_cell.length_a   1.000
_cell.length_b   1.000
_cell.length_c   1.000
_cell.angle_alpha   90.00
_cell.angle_beta   90.00
_cell.angle_gamma   90.00
#
_symmetry.space_group_name_H-M   'P 1'
#
loop_
_entity.id
_entity.type
_entity.pdbx_description
1 polymer ?
#
loop_
_entity_poly.entity_id
_entity_poly.type
_entity_poly.pdbx_seq_one_letter_code
_entity_poly.pdbx_strand_id
1 'polypeptide(L)'
;MIVNGIEIGPYRDLSNANLQGVDLRGANLQGADLSGANLKRANLAGAILVDAILIGANLSEAKIWGTGLCGADCFQANFAKANLEGCNLKEANLDGANFEDANLEDANLSGFDLWGDNLIGANLKGANLANAKLDGANFAGVIMPDGSVHD
;
A
#
# COMPACT_ATOMS: atom_id res chain seq x y z
N MET A 1 -11.62 -16.33 7.21
CA MET A 1 -10.63 -17.43 7.34
C MET A 1 -9.96 -17.33 8.71
N ILE A 2 -9.32 -18.39 9.20
CA ILE A 2 -8.57 -18.33 10.48
C ILE A 2 -7.09 -18.48 10.16
N VAL A 3 -6.26 -17.58 10.69
CA VAL A 3 -4.81 -17.58 10.51
C VAL A 3 -4.17 -17.33 11.88
N ASN A 4 -3.30 -18.23 12.31
CA ASN A 4 -2.66 -18.15 13.65
C ASN A 4 -3.66 -17.93 14.80
N GLY A 5 -4.87 -18.52 14.69
CA GLY A 5 -5.93 -18.34 15.67
C GLY A 5 -6.73 -17.03 15.56
N ILE A 6 -6.38 -16.16 14.62
CA ILE A 6 -7.07 -14.88 14.36
C ILE A 6 -8.10 -15.08 13.25
N GLU A 7 -9.32 -14.62 13.46
CA GLU A 7 -10.36 -14.65 12.43
C GLU A 7 -10.18 -13.48 11.46
N ILE A 8 -9.76 -13.80 10.23
CA ILE A 8 -9.56 -12.84 9.14
C ILE A 8 -10.85 -12.71 8.34
N GLY A 9 -11.31 -11.49 8.15
CA GLY A 9 -12.54 -11.22 7.40
C GLY A 9 -12.88 -9.73 7.34
N PRO A 10 -13.96 -9.37 6.62
CA PRO A 10 -14.38 -7.98 6.49
C PRO A 10 -14.86 -7.43 7.84
N TYR A 11 -14.62 -6.12 8.05
CA TYR A 11 -15.03 -5.37 9.25
C TYR A 11 -14.54 -5.96 10.58
N ARG A 12 -13.47 -6.76 10.55
CA ARG A 12 -12.84 -7.30 11.76
C ARG A 12 -11.85 -6.32 12.37
N ASP A 13 -11.79 -6.31 13.69
CA ASP A 13 -10.70 -5.66 14.41
C ASP A 13 -9.49 -6.57 14.39
N LEU A 14 -8.48 -6.16 13.63
CA LEU A 14 -7.17 -6.78 13.47
C LEU A 14 -6.07 -5.80 13.89
N SER A 15 -6.44 -4.78 14.66
CA SER A 15 -5.51 -3.74 15.10
C SER A 15 -4.35 -4.36 15.90
N ASN A 16 -3.14 -3.92 15.59
CA ASN A 16 -1.89 -4.42 16.18
C ASN A 16 -1.66 -5.95 16.01
N ALA A 17 -2.44 -6.63 15.17
CA ALA A 17 -2.26 -8.07 14.94
C ALA A 17 -0.89 -8.38 14.33
N ASN A 18 -0.28 -9.47 14.78
CA ASN A 18 0.94 -9.98 14.13
C ASN A 18 0.56 -10.94 13.00
N LEU A 19 0.59 -10.41 11.78
CA LEU A 19 0.30 -11.12 10.52
C LEU A 19 1.56 -11.23 9.63
N GLN A 20 2.74 -11.16 10.24
CA GLN A 20 4.02 -11.23 9.52
C GLN A 20 4.13 -12.53 8.72
N GLY A 21 4.44 -12.39 7.42
CA GLY A 21 4.67 -13.51 6.51
C GLY A 21 3.44 -14.38 6.21
N VAL A 22 2.26 -13.97 6.66
CA VAL A 22 1.02 -14.75 6.51
C VAL A 22 0.53 -14.75 5.07
N ASP A 23 -0.05 -15.84 4.63
CA ASP A 23 -0.73 -15.95 3.34
C ASP A 23 -2.20 -15.48 3.46
N LEU A 24 -2.47 -14.28 2.91
CA LEU A 24 -3.78 -13.64 2.86
C LEU A 24 -4.26 -13.42 1.42
N ARG A 25 -3.76 -14.22 0.46
CA ARG A 25 -4.16 -14.10 -0.94
C ARG A 25 -5.67 -14.20 -1.10
N GLY A 26 -6.24 -13.22 -1.82
CA GLY A 26 -7.67 -13.16 -2.08
C GLY A 26 -8.54 -12.98 -0.84
N ALA A 27 -7.96 -12.71 0.32
CA ALA A 27 -8.73 -12.47 1.54
C ALA A 27 -9.64 -11.25 1.39
N ASN A 28 -10.87 -11.36 1.87
CA ASN A 28 -11.75 -10.21 1.99
C ASN A 28 -11.49 -9.52 3.35
N LEU A 29 -10.84 -8.37 3.28
CA LEU A 29 -10.50 -7.50 4.42
C LEU A 29 -11.19 -6.14 4.29
N GLN A 30 -12.29 -6.06 3.52
CA GLN A 30 -13.05 -4.82 3.35
C GLN A 30 -13.43 -4.23 4.70
N GLY A 31 -13.10 -2.95 4.91
CA GLY A 31 -13.43 -2.23 6.15
C GLY A 31 -12.81 -2.81 7.43
N ALA A 32 -11.86 -3.74 7.33
CA ALA A 32 -11.15 -4.27 8.49
C ALA A 32 -10.25 -3.21 9.13
N ASP A 33 -10.15 -3.20 10.44
CA ASP A 33 -9.18 -2.38 11.16
C ASP A 33 -7.87 -3.14 11.30
N LEU A 34 -6.86 -2.69 10.55
CA LEU A 34 -5.49 -3.20 10.55
C LEU A 34 -4.51 -2.16 11.11
N SER A 35 -5.00 -1.16 11.87
CA SER A 35 -4.17 -0.10 12.44
C SER A 35 -3.03 -0.69 13.25
N GLY A 36 -1.79 -0.27 12.96
CA GLY A 36 -0.60 -0.77 13.63
C GLY A 36 -0.28 -2.25 13.41
N ALA A 37 -1.04 -2.97 12.58
CA ALA A 37 -0.78 -4.38 12.32
C ALA A 37 0.60 -4.62 11.67
N ASN A 38 1.25 -5.72 12.04
CA ASN A 38 2.48 -6.16 11.40
C ASN A 38 2.17 -7.12 10.25
N LEU A 39 2.14 -6.59 9.03
CA LEU A 39 1.93 -7.31 7.77
C LEU A 39 3.24 -7.49 6.98
N LYS A 40 4.40 -7.29 7.64
CA LYS A 40 5.71 -7.43 6.99
C LYS A 40 5.82 -8.78 6.28
N ARG A 41 6.19 -8.77 4.99
CA ARG A 41 6.31 -9.96 4.13
C ARG A 41 5.02 -10.76 3.95
N ALA A 42 3.87 -10.27 4.39
CA ALA A 42 2.59 -10.94 4.14
C ALA A 42 2.30 -11.01 2.63
N ASN A 43 1.55 -12.03 2.23
CA ASN A 43 1.09 -12.16 0.87
C ASN A 43 -0.40 -11.78 0.78
N LEU A 44 -0.68 -10.57 0.32
CA LEU A 44 -2.01 -9.98 0.14
C LEU A 44 -2.43 -9.95 -1.33
N ALA A 45 -1.75 -10.67 -2.21
CA ALA A 45 -2.03 -10.63 -3.65
C ALA A 45 -3.51 -10.89 -3.95
N GLY A 46 -4.14 -9.96 -4.67
CA GLY A 46 -5.56 -10.03 -5.01
C GLY A 46 -6.52 -9.91 -3.82
N ALA A 47 -6.06 -9.53 -2.63
CA ALA A 47 -6.93 -9.28 -1.48
C ALA A 47 -7.83 -8.05 -1.71
N ILE A 48 -8.93 -7.96 -0.98
CA ILE A 48 -9.85 -6.83 -0.98
C ILE A 48 -9.63 -6.04 0.30
N LEU A 49 -9.05 -4.85 0.20
CA LEU A 49 -8.78 -3.91 1.30
C LEU A 49 -9.56 -2.60 1.13
N VAL A 50 -10.65 -2.64 0.38
CA VAL A 50 -11.53 -1.47 0.18
C VAL A 50 -11.99 -0.94 1.53
N ASP A 51 -11.83 0.37 1.76
CA ASP A 51 -12.19 1.06 3.01
C ASP A 51 -11.52 0.48 4.28
N ALA A 52 -10.47 -0.33 4.15
CA ALA A 52 -9.72 -0.84 5.30
C ALA A 52 -8.92 0.27 6.01
N ILE A 53 -8.71 0.13 7.30
CA ILE A 53 -7.91 1.07 8.10
C ILE A 53 -6.52 0.45 8.30
N LEU A 54 -5.51 1.05 7.69
CA LEU A 54 -4.11 0.61 7.71
C LEU A 54 -3.19 1.63 8.39
N ILE A 55 -3.75 2.50 9.23
CA ILE A 55 -3.00 3.58 9.89
C ILE A 55 -1.79 3.03 10.63
N GLY A 56 -0.59 3.49 10.25
CA GLY A 56 0.66 3.03 10.85
C GLY A 56 0.98 1.55 10.68
N ALA A 57 0.26 0.82 9.83
CA ALA A 57 0.53 -0.60 9.59
C ALA A 57 1.89 -0.80 8.91
N ASN A 58 2.56 -1.90 9.23
CA ASN A 58 3.82 -2.29 8.60
C ASN A 58 3.57 -3.31 7.49
N LEU A 59 3.59 -2.86 6.24
CA LEU A 59 3.47 -3.69 5.02
C LEU A 59 4.83 -3.82 4.30
N SER A 60 5.95 -3.56 4.98
CA SER A 60 7.26 -3.63 4.33
C SER A 60 7.53 -5.02 3.75
N GLU A 61 8.09 -5.06 2.54
CA GLU A 61 8.38 -6.29 1.79
C GLU A 61 7.12 -7.16 1.49
N ALA A 62 5.90 -6.65 1.73
CA ALA A 62 4.67 -7.39 1.46
C ALA A 62 4.39 -7.53 -0.05
N LYS A 63 3.70 -8.60 -0.43
CA LYS A 63 3.20 -8.80 -1.79
C LYS A 63 1.74 -8.34 -1.85
N ILE A 64 1.49 -7.19 -2.48
CA ILE A 64 0.18 -6.52 -2.49
C ILE A 64 -0.35 -6.36 -3.93
N TRP A 65 0.34 -6.92 -4.93
CA TRP A 65 0.00 -6.73 -6.34
C TRP A 65 -1.46 -7.14 -6.65
N GLY A 66 -2.11 -6.32 -7.47
CA GLY A 66 -3.52 -6.53 -7.85
C GLY A 66 -4.51 -6.39 -6.71
N THR A 67 -4.12 -5.82 -5.58
CA THR A 67 -4.99 -5.59 -4.42
C THR A 67 -5.86 -4.36 -4.62
N GLY A 68 -7.12 -4.43 -4.22
CA GLY A 68 -8.03 -3.29 -4.16
C GLY A 68 -7.87 -2.53 -2.84
N LEU A 69 -7.22 -1.36 -2.89
CA LEU A 69 -7.00 -0.46 -1.75
C LEU A 69 -7.87 0.82 -1.84
N CYS A 70 -8.91 0.79 -2.68
CA CYS A 70 -9.77 1.95 -2.90
C CYS A 70 -10.39 2.42 -1.56
N GLY A 71 -10.25 3.71 -1.25
CA GLY A 71 -10.76 4.31 -0.02
C GLY A 71 -10.06 3.88 1.27
N ALA A 72 -9.01 3.05 1.21
CA ALA A 72 -8.29 2.62 2.40
C ALA A 72 -7.58 3.79 3.11
N ASP A 73 -7.57 3.80 4.44
CA ASP A 73 -6.79 4.76 5.22
C ASP A 73 -5.41 4.18 5.54
N CYS A 74 -4.40 4.62 4.78
CA CYS A 74 -3.01 4.20 4.89
C CYS A 74 -2.12 5.28 5.51
N PHE A 75 -2.69 6.20 6.31
CA PHE A 75 -1.92 7.25 6.98
C PHE A 75 -0.71 6.67 7.71
N GLN A 76 0.49 7.19 7.38
CA GLN A 76 1.77 6.73 7.93
C GLN A 76 2.05 5.23 7.80
N ALA A 77 1.40 4.52 6.89
CA ALA A 77 1.71 3.11 6.64
C ALA A 77 3.09 2.93 6.01
N ASN A 78 3.74 1.82 6.32
CA ASN A 78 5.06 1.50 5.78
C ASN A 78 4.95 0.45 4.67
N PHE A 79 5.13 0.88 3.41
CA PHE A 79 5.17 0.04 2.22
C PHE A 79 6.60 -0.15 1.67
N ALA A 80 7.64 0.14 2.45
CA ALA A 80 9.01 0.03 1.97
C ALA A 80 9.28 -1.36 1.37
N LYS A 81 9.81 -1.39 0.14
CA LYS A 81 10.11 -2.63 -0.62
C LYS A 81 8.91 -3.52 -0.89
N ALA A 82 7.68 -3.04 -0.69
CA ALA A 82 6.48 -3.79 -1.03
C ALA A 82 6.27 -3.85 -2.55
N ASN A 83 5.60 -4.90 -3.02
CA ASN A 83 5.15 -4.98 -4.41
C ASN A 83 3.68 -4.59 -4.50
N LEU A 84 3.39 -3.39 -5.02
CA LEU A 84 2.06 -2.82 -5.26
C LEU A 84 1.71 -2.77 -6.77
N GLU A 85 2.36 -3.57 -7.59
CA GLU A 85 2.13 -3.60 -9.03
C GLU A 85 0.63 -3.74 -9.36
N GLY A 86 0.12 -2.86 -10.21
CA GLY A 86 -1.28 -2.86 -10.65
C GLY A 86 -2.30 -2.60 -9.54
N CYS A 87 -1.90 -2.10 -8.37
CA CYS A 87 -2.84 -1.78 -7.29
C CYS A 87 -3.75 -0.62 -7.65
N ASN A 88 -5.02 -0.72 -7.25
CA ASN A 88 -5.94 0.39 -7.28
C ASN A 88 -5.96 1.10 -5.92
N LEU A 89 -5.31 2.25 -5.85
CA LEU A 89 -5.21 3.08 -4.66
C LEU A 89 -6.21 4.26 -4.66
N LYS A 90 -7.12 4.31 -5.63
CA LYS A 90 -8.04 5.43 -5.79
C LYS A 90 -8.72 5.80 -4.46
N GLU A 91 -8.71 7.10 -4.13
CA GLU A 91 -9.34 7.64 -2.91
C GLU A 91 -8.73 7.13 -1.58
N ALA A 92 -7.62 6.39 -1.61
CA ALA A 92 -6.93 6.02 -0.37
C ALA A 92 -6.26 7.24 0.26
N ASN A 93 -6.13 7.26 1.58
CA ASN A 93 -5.31 8.24 2.29
C ASN A 93 -3.89 7.68 2.42
N LEU A 94 -2.90 8.32 1.81
CA LEU A 94 -1.50 7.90 1.83
C LEU A 94 -0.59 8.88 2.60
N ASP A 95 -1.16 9.89 3.27
CA ASP A 95 -0.40 10.96 3.90
C ASP A 95 0.69 10.41 4.84
N GLY A 96 1.93 10.79 4.57
CA GLY A 96 3.10 10.34 5.33
C GLY A 96 3.47 8.87 5.14
N ALA A 97 2.93 8.19 4.14
CA ALA A 97 3.29 6.81 3.85
C ALA A 97 4.74 6.69 3.35
N ASN A 98 5.36 5.55 3.63
CA ASN A 98 6.71 5.25 3.18
C ASN A 98 6.69 4.21 2.05
N PHE A 99 7.08 4.64 0.85
CA PHE A 99 7.20 3.80 -0.36
C PHE A 99 8.67 3.58 -0.78
N GLU A 100 9.62 3.74 0.12
CA GLU A 100 11.05 3.53 -0.21
C GLU A 100 11.27 2.18 -0.90
N ASP A 101 11.88 2.20 -2.09
CA ASP A 101 12.14 1.02 -2.92
C ASP A 101 10.88 0.18 -3.27
N ALA A 102 9.68 0.71 -3.11
CA ALA A 102 8.45 -0.01 -3.45
C ALA A 102 8.27 -0.14 -4.97
N ASN A 103 7.66 -1.23 -5.41
CA ASN A 103 7.23 -1.39 -6.80
C ASN A 103 5.77 -0.94 -6.96
N LEU A 104 5.55 0.17 -7.64
CA LEU A 104 4.26 0.76 -7.98
C LEU A 104 4.00 0.72 -9.51
N GLU A 105 4.70 -0.17 -10.24
CA GLU A 105 4.51 -0.32 -11.69
C GLU A 105 3.02 -0.53 -12.01
N ASP A 106 2.51 0.23 -12.99
CA ASP A 106 1.10 0.21 -13.41
C ASP A 106 0.06 0.50 -12.31
N ALA A 107 0.46 0.99 -11.14
CA ALA A 107 -0.48 1.37 -10.08
C ALA A 107 -1.29 2.61 -10.44
N ASN A 108 -2.51 2.71 -9.90
CA ASN A 108 -3.35 3.89 -10.07
C ASN A 108 -3.21 4.84 -8.87
N LEU A 109 -2.50 5.94 -9.07
CA LEU A 109 -2.25 7.03 -8.13
C LEU A 109 -2.92 8.34 -8.59
N SER A 110 -3.96 8.27 -9.42
CA SER A 110 -4.62 9.46 -9.94
C SER A 110 -5.31 10.28 -8.84
N GLY A 111 -5.05 11.58 -8.86
CA GLY A 111 -5.67 12.54 -7.93
C GLY A 111 -5.06 12.56 -6.52
N PHE A 112 -3.99 11.81 -6.26
CA PHE A 112 -3.33 11.79 -4.96
C PHE A 112 -2.62 13.10 -4.62
N ASP A 113 -2.61 13.41 -3.34
CA ASP A 113 -1.71 14.39 -2.74
C ASP A 113 -0.55 13.62 -2.08
N LEU A 114 0.62 13.62 -2.72
CA LEU A 114 1.81 12.90 -2.26
C LEU A 114 2.71 13.77 -1.37
N TRP A 115 2.15 14.87 -0.83
CA TRP A 115 2.90 15.78 0.01
C TRP A 115 3.42 15.07 1.28
N GLY A 116 4.73 15.10 1.46
CA GLY A 116 5.38 14.47 2.62
C GLY A 116 5.63 12.97 2.51
N ASP A 117 5.25 12.34 1.39
CA ASP A 117 5.49 10.91 1.17
C ASP A 117 6.95 10.63 0.81
N ASN A 118 7.44 9.47 1.23
CA ASN A 118 8.77 8.99 0.88
C ASN A 118 8.68 8.00 -0.28
N LEU A 119 9.12 8.44 -1.46
CA LEU A 119 9.15 7.64 -2.69
C LEU A 119 10.57 7.29 -3.14
N ILE A 120 11.59 7.52 -2.30
CA ILE A 120 12.99 7.24 -2.64
C ILE A 120 13.13 5.85 -3.27
N GLY A 121 13.71 5.77 -4.47
CA GLY A 121 13.96 4.50 -5.18
C GLY A 121 12.71 3.75 -5.65
N ALA A 122 11.50 4.28 -5.46
CA ALA A 122 10.28 3.62 -5.90
C ALA A 122 10.22 3.48 -7.43
N ASN A 123 9.57 2.44 -7.92
CA ASN A 123 9.29 2.23 -9.34
C ASN A 123 7.84 2.63 -9.67
N LEU A 124 7.65 3.74 -10.38
CA LEU A 124 6.36 4.25 -10.85
C LEU A 124 6.14 4.01 -12.35
N LYS A 125 6.95 3.19 -12.99
CA LYS A 125 6.83 2.94 -14.43
C LYS A 125 5.38 2.54 -14.79
N GLY A 126 4.79 3.21 -15.80
CA GLY A 126 3.41 2.96 -16.20
C GLY A 126 2.34 3.42 -15.21
N ALA A 127 2.70 3.89 -14.02
CA ALA A 127 1.72 4.34 -13.01
C ALA A 127 0.92 5.55 -13.51
N ASN A 128 -0.36 5.58 -13.16
CA ASN A 128 -1.24 6.70 -13.48
C ASN A 128 -1.15 7.79 -12.40
N LEU A 129 -0.49 8.89 -12.71
CA LEU A 129 -0.36 10.09 -11.85
C LEU A 129 -1.25 11.25 -12.30
N ALA A 130 -2.30 11.01 -13.07
CA ALA A 130 -3.19 12.08 -13.57
C ALA A 130 -3.78 12.88 -12.39
N ASN A 131 -3.60 14.22 -12.43
CA ASN A 131 -4.04 15.13 -11.36
C ASN A 131 -3.43 14.86 -9.97
N ALA A 132 -2.37 14.05 -9.86
CA ALA A 132 -1.65 13.89 -8.61
C ALA A 132 -0.86 15.17 -8.28
N LYS A 133 -0.81 15.54 -6.99
CA LYS A 133 0.06 16.60 -6.51
C LYS A 133 1.35 15.98 -6.01
N LEU A 134 2.46 16.39 -6.60
CA LEU A 134 3.77 15.81 -6.35
C LEU A 134 4.65 16.72 -5.47
N ASP A 135 4.17 17.93 -5.16
CA ASP A 135 4.92 18.92 -4.39
C ASP A 135 5.22 18.39 -2.98
N GLY A 136 6.48 18.49 -2.55
CA GLY A 136 6.90 18.08 -1.20
C GLY A 136 7.13 16.58 -1.00
N ALA A 137 6.90 15.74 -2.00
CA ALA A 137 7.31 14.33 -1.96
C ALA A 137 8.82 14.18 -2.23
N ASN A 138 9.42 13.13 -1.69
CA ASN A 138 10.82 12.81 -1.96
C ASN A 138 10.93 11.80 -3.11
N PHE A 139 11.42 12.27 -4.26
CA PHE A 139 11.52 11.50 -5.49
C PHE A 139 12.96 11.06 -5.83
N ALA A 140 13.92 11.14 -4.91
CA ALA A 140 15.30 10.77 -5.22
C ALA A 140 15.39 9.32 -5.73
N GLY A 141 15.94 9.15 -6.95
CA GLY A 141 16.09 7.83 -7.57
C GLY A 141 14.81 7.15 -8.02
N VAL A 142 13.68 7.84 -8.04
CA VAL A 142 12.39 7.28 -8.50
C VAL A 142 12.44 7.01 -10.00
N ILE A 143 11.93 5.84 -10.41
CA ILE A 143 11.63 5.57 -11.82
C ILE A 143 10.25 6.15 -12.11
N MET A 144 10.20 7.18 -12.96
CA MET A 144 8.96 7.89 -13.32
C MET A 144 8.09 7.06 -14.28
N PRO A 145 6.80 7.43 -14.48
CA PRO A 145 5.90 6.68 -15.35
C PRO A 145 6.39 6.46 -16.79
N ASP A 146 7.20 7.34 -17.33
CA ASP A 146 7.83 7.22 -18.65
C ASP A 146 9.12 6.38 -18.66
N GLY A 147 9.53 5.88 -17.50
CA GLY A 147 10.74 5.10 -17.29
C GLY A 147 12.02 5.94 -17.08
N SER A 148 11.92 7.27 -17.04
CA SER A 148 13.04 8.12 -16.66
C SER A 148 13.34 8.02 -15.16
N VAL A 149 14.59 8.32 -14.77
CA VAL A 149 14.98 8.36 -13.34
C VAL A 149 14.98 9.81 -12.88
N HIS A 150 14.33 10.08 -11.76
CA HIS A 150 14.34 11.39 -11.13
C HIS A 150 15.59 11.51 -10.24
N ASP A 151 16.42 12.53 -10.50
CA ASP A 151 17.68 12.80 -9.76
C ASP A 151 17.41 13.50 -8.41
#